data_adafc517ae77d0f371f215aa6b3a2457
#
_entry.id   adafc517ae77d0f371f215aa6b3a2457
#
_cell.length_a   1.000
_cell.length_b   1.000
_cell.length_c   1.000
_cell.angle_alpha   90.00
_cell.angle_beta   90.00
_cell.angle_gamma   90.00
#
_symmetry.space_group_name_H-M   'P 1'
#
loop_
_entity.id
_entity.type
_entity.pdbx_description
1 polymer ?
#
loop_
_entity_poly.entity_id
_entity_poly.type
_entity_poly.pdbx_seq_one_letter_code
_entity_poly.pdbx_strand_id
1 'polypeptide(L)'
;FCQGQKIDPVFEILWDLFAEGKHWRIAESAEKTLQKLKDRGYRLAVLSNNDSRLRSVLNDHKITPLFDELFISSEMGVEKPNPAIFRTVEKTMNEVPSSFLHLGDSYSRDFEGARNAGWSALLYGKPIIESSQICSFPELLDHLP
;
A
#
# COMPACT_ATOMS: atom_id res chain seq x y z
N PHE A 1 0.28 -19.98 15.29
CA PHE A 1 -0.56 -20.84 14.43
C PHE A 1 -0.90 -22.09 15.23
N CYS A 2 -2.21 -22.36 15.46
CA CYS A 2 -2.69 -23.48 16.23
C CYS A 2 -2.40 -24.79 15.50
N GLN A 3 -1.37 -25.53 15.92
CA GLN A 3 -1.15 -26.89 15.47
C GLN A 3 -2.29 -27.77 15.98
N GLY A 4 -3.08 -28.36 15.07
CA GLY A 4 -4.06 -29.41 15.37
C GLY A 4 -5.54 -29.01 15.34
N GLN A 5 -5.93 -27.77 15.08
CA GLN A 5 -7.32 -27.42 14.81
C GLN A 5 -7.65 -27.70 13.34
N LYS A 6 -8.76 -28.40 13.07
CA LYS A 6 -9.31 -28.49 11.72
C LYS A 6 -9.71 -27.08 11.27
N ILE A 7 -9.11 -26.60 10.20
CA ILE A 7 -9.50 -25.33 9.58
C ILE A 7 -10.93 -25.53 9.02
N ASP A 8 -11.80 -24.56 9.29
CA ASP A 8 -13.15 -24.54 8.76
C ASP A 8 -13.08 -24.52 7.21
N PRO A 9 -13.74 -25.42 6.50
CA PRO A 9 -13.76 -25.42 5.03
C PRO A 9 -14.20 -24.09 4.42
N VAL A 10 -15.08 -23.35 5.11
CA VAL A 10 -15.49 -22.01 4.69
C VAL A 10 -14.31 -21.02 4.74
N PHE A 11 -13.45 -21.16 5.74
CA PHE A 11 -12.25 -20.33 5.84
C PHE A 11 -11.28 -20.58 4.68
N GLU A 12 -11.05 -21.84 4.30
CA GLU A 12 -10.19 -22.18 3.15
C GLU A 12 -10.73 -21.57 1.86
N ILE A 13 -12.04 -21.71 1.60
CA ILE A 13 -12.70 -21.12 0.43
C ILE A 13 -12.53 -19.59 0.42
N LEU A 14 -12.77 -18.93 1.55
CA LEU A 14 -12.61 -17.48 1.65
C LEU A 14 -11.13 -17.06 1.48
N TRP A 15 -10.22 -17.85 2.03
CA TRP A 15 -8.79 -17.60 1.89
C TRP A 15 -8.38 -17.57 0.41
N ASP A 16 -8.81 -18.57 -0.37
CA ASP A 16 -8.50 -18.66 -1.79
C ASP A 16 -9.18 -17.56 -2.60
N LEU A 17 -10.46 -17.26 -2.31
CA LEU A 17 -11.18 -16.18 -2.97
C LEU A 17 -10.49 -14.82 -2.82
N PHE A 18 -9.98 -14.52 -1.62
CA PHE A 18 -9.26 -13.26 -1.38
C PHE A 18 -7.87 -13.20 -2.03
N ALA A 19 -7.34 -14.33 -2.50
CA ALA A 19 -6.10 -14.38 -3.27
C ALA A 19 -6.29 -14.07 -4.77
N GLU A 20 -7.52 -14.14 -5.27
CA GLU A 20 -7.83 -13.95 -6.69
C GLU A 20 -8.13 -12.48 -7.00
N GLY A 21 -7.38 -11.89 -7.92
CA GLY A 21 -7.52 -10.48 -8.32
C GLY A 21 -8.91 -10.11 -8.84
N LYS A 22 -9.66 -11.06 -9.44
CA LYS A 22 -11.02 -10.82 -9.94
C LYS A 22 -12.02 -10.34 -8.87
N HIS A 23 -11.73 -10.58 -7.57
CA HIS A 23 -12.53 -10.13 -6.44
C HIS A 23 -12.10 -8.76 -5.90
N TRP A 24 -11.03 -8.19 -6.47
CA TRP A 24 -10.51 -6.88 -6.11
C TRP A 24 -10.72 -5.89 -7.25
N ARG A 25 -10.89 -4.64 -6.90
CA ARG A 25 -11.05 -3.57 -7.88
C ARG A 25 -9.89 -2.58 -7.77
N ILE A 26 -9.21 -2.35 -8.89
CA ILE A 26 -8.25 -1.25 -8.98
C ILE A 26 -9.04 0.06 -9.05
N ALA A 27 -8.60 1.07 -8.30
CA ALA A 27 -9.17 2.40 -8.37
C ALA A 27 -9.02 2.97 -9.79
N GLU A 28 -10.03 3.72 -10.21
CA GLU A 28 -10.04 4.34 -11.54
C GLU A 28 -8.78 5.19 -11.77
N SER A 29 -8.19 5.05 -12.92
CA SER A 29 -6.96 5.74 -13.35
C SER A 29 -5.71 5.44 -12.51
N ALA A 30 -5.74 4.52 -11.53
CA ALA A 30 -4.59 4.21 -10.69
C ALA A 30 -3.40 3.72 -11.53
N GLU A 31 -3.60 2.72 -12.39
CA GLU A 31 -2.54 2.18 -13.26
C GLU A 31 -1.89 3.27 -14.12
N LYS A 32 -2.72 4.09 -14.77
CA LYS A 32 -2.23 5.19 -15.63
C LYS A 32 -1.43 6.23 -14.84
N THR A 33 -1.87 6.54 -13.62
CA THR A 33 -1.17 7.49 -12.75
C THR A 33 0.16 6.92 -12.27
N LEU A 34 0.18 5.66 -11.84
CA LEU A 34 1.41 4.97 -11.43
C LEU A 34 2.41 4.90 -12.59
N GLN A 35 1.95 4.59 -13.82
CA GLN A 35 2.82 4.61 -14.98
C GLN A 35 3.43 6.00 -15.24
N LYS A 36 2.63 7.08 -15.17
CA LYS A 36 3.13 8.43 -15.32
C LYS A 36 4.19 8.79 -14.26
N LEU A 37 4.03 8.30 -13.03
CA LEU A 37 5.01 8.51 -11.97
C LEU A 37 6.32 7.79 -12.29
N LYS A 38 6.25 6.55 -12.76
CA LYS A 38 7.44 5.81 -13.24
C LYS A 38 8.13 6.56 -14.38
N ASP A 39 7.37 7.06 -15.36
CA ASP A 39 7.90 7.81 -16.50
C ASP A 39 8.58 9.12 -16.09
N ARG A 40 8.16 9.72 -14.95
CA ARG A 40 8.81 10.87 -14.32
C ARG A 40 10.03 10.51 -13.46
N GLY A 41 10.37 9.21 -13.35
CA GLY A 41 11.52 8.74 -12.58
C GLY A 41 11.26 8.48 -11.10
N TYR A 42 10.00 8.51 -10.64
CA TYR A 42 9.68 8.16 -9.26
C TYR A 42 9.84 6.66 -9.03
N ARG A 43 10.39 6.31 -7.86
CA ARG A 43 10.38 4.95 -7.35
C ARG A 43 9.06 4.69 -6.63
N LEU A 44 8.41 3.58 -6.96
CA LEU A 44 7.12 3.23 -6.40
C LEU A 44 7.23 1.98 -5.53
N ALA A 45 6.60 2.02 -4.37
CA ALA A 45 6.53 0.86 -3.49
C ALA A 45 5.13 0.68 -2.91
N VAL A 46 4.74 -0.56 -2.65
CA VAL A 46 3.56 -0.88 -1.87
C VAL A 46 3.97 -1.05 -0.41
N LEU A 47 3.26 -0.38 0.51
CA LEU A 47 3.37 -0.60 1.96
C LEU A 47 1.98 -0.88 2.52
N SER A 48 1.66 -2.15 2.77
CA SER A 48 0.31 -2.60 3.10
C SER A 48 0.25 -3.45 4.37
N ASN A 49 -0.74 -3.15 5.24
CA ASN A 49 -1.16 -4.05 6.31
C ASN A 49 -2.02 -5.15 5.68
N ASN A 50 -1.36 -6.17 5.15
CA ASN A 50 -1.98 -7.28 4.45
C ASN A 50 -1.13 -8.54 4.62
N ASP A 51 -1.52 -9.61 3.97
CA ASP A 51 -0.76 -10.86 3.89
C ASP A 51 -0.26 -11.14 2.46
N SER A 52 0.45 -12.25 2.29
CA SER A 52 1.13 -12.62 1.04
C SER A 52 0.19 -12.76 -0.16
N ARG A 53 -1.12 -12.92 0.03
CA ARG A 53 -2.12 -12.98 -1.05
C ARG A 53 -2.16 -11.69 -1.87
N LEU A 54 -1.78 -10.56 -1.28
CA LEU A 54 -1.69 -9.29 -2.01
C LEU A 54 -0.77 -9.40 -3.23
N ARG A 55 0.28 -10.22 -3.18
CA ARG A 55 1.17 -10.44 -4.33
C ARG A 55 0.42 -11.05 -5.51
N SER A 56 -0.43 -12.05 -5.27
CA SER A 56 -1.26 -12.66 -6.32
C SER A 56 -2.25 -11.64 -6.89
N VAL A 57 -2.91 -10.87 -6.04
CA VAL A 57 -3.85 -9.81 -6.46
C VAL A 57 -3.18 -8.79 -7.37
N LEU A 58 -2.02 -8.25 -6.98
CA LEU A 58 -1.27 -7.28 -7.79
C LEU A 58 -0.82 -7.89 -9.13
N ASN A 59 -0.42 -9.15 -9.12
CA ASN A 59 0.00 -9.87 -10.31
C ASN A 59 -1.16 -10.13 -11.28
N ASP A 60 -2.31 -10.56 -10.78
CA ASP A 60 -3.52 -10.78 -11.58
C ASP A 60 -3.98 -9.50 -12.28
N HIS A 61 -3.83 -8.37 -11.60
CA HIS A 61 -4.09 -7.05 -12.17
C HIS A 61 -2.95 -6.50 -13.05
N LYS A 62 -1.83 -7.24 -13.18
CA LYS A 62 -0.67 -6.88 -14.01
C LYS A 62 0.01 -5.56 -13.63
N ILE A 63 -0.18 -5.09 -12.38
CA ILE A 63 0.41 -3.84 -11.88
C ILE A 63 1.68 -4.06 -11.06
N THR A 64 2.03 -5.30 -10.73
CA THR A 64 3.27 -5.62 -10.02
C THR A 64 4.52 -4.99 -10.65
N PRO A 65 4.70 -4.96 -12.00
CA PRO A 65 5.89 -4.37 -12.61
C PRO A 65 6.03 -2.85 -12.42
N LEU A 66 4.98 -2.17 -11.97
CA LEU A 66 5.01 -0.74 -11.68
C LEU A 66 5.73 -0.44 -10.36
N PHE A 67 5.86 -1.43 -9.47
CA PHE A 67 6.46 -1.24 -8.16
C PHE A 67 7.88 -1.78 -8.11
N ASP A 68 8.76 -0.99 -7.51
CA ASP A 68 10.15 -1.38 -7.28
C ASP A 68 10.26 -2.33 -6.07
N GLU A 69 9.36 -2.16 -5.06
CA GLU A 69 9.34 -2.98 -3.86
C GLU A 69 7.91 -3.21 -3.35
N LEU A 70 7.70 -4.33 -2.67
CA LEU A 70 6.45 -4.69 -2.01
C LEU A 70 6.71 -5.01 -0.53
N PHE A 71 6.24 -4.13 0.35
CA PHE A 71 6.31 -4.27 1.80
C PHE A 71 4.95 -4.71 2.34
N ILE A 72 4.85 -5.96 2.76
CA ILE A 72 3.63 -6.59 3.25
C ILE A 72 3.81 -6.91 4.73
N SER A 73 2.94 -6.39 5.60
CA SER A 73 3.10 -6.44 7.05
C SER A 73 3.25 -7.86 7.60
N SER A 74 2.51 -8.83 7.08
CA SER A 74 2.63 -10.23 7.53
C SER A 74 3.99 -10.86 7.23
N GLU A 75 4.65 -10.42 6.15
CA GLU A 75 5.99 -10.88 5.77
C GLU A 75 7.08 -10.17 6.58
N MET A 76 6.80 -8.93 7.01
CA MET A 76 7.71 -8.10 7.79
C MET A 76 7.62 -8.36 9.30
N GLY A 77 6.53 -8.99 9.77
CA GLY A 77 6.26 -9.20 11.19
C GLY A 77 5.91 -7.92 11.97
N VAL A 78 5.63 -6.82 11.28
CA VAL A 78 5.28 -5.52 11.84
C VAL A 78 4.30 -4.79 10.92
N GLU A 79 3.37 -4.01 11.49
CA GLU A 79 2.33 -3.32 10.72
C GLU A 79 2.26 -1.82 11.04
N LYS A 80 1.69 -1.02 10.11
CA LYS A 80 1.38 0.39 10.34
C LYS A 80 0.34 0.52 11.46
N PRO A 81 0.43 1.48 12.37
CA PRO A 81 1.31 2.66 12.33
C PRO A 81 2.64 2.49 13.09
N ASN A 82 3.10 1.26 13.40
CA ASN A 82 4.35 1.06 14.11
C ASN A 82 5.53 1.70 13.34
N PRO A 83 6.34 2.60 13.97
CA PRO A 83 7.44 3.27 13.30
C PRO A 83 8.48 2.32 12.67
N ALA A 84 8.63 1.11 13.21
CA ALA A 84 9.60 0.15 12.69
C ALA A 84 9.33 -0.25 11.23
N ILE A 85 8.05 -0.27 10.79
CA ILE A 85 7.73 -0.61 9.40
C ILE A 85 8.25 0.45 8.43
N PHE A 86 8.09 1.74 8.77
CA PHE A 86 8.58 2.86 7.96
C PHE A 86 10.11 2.88 7.90
N ARG A 87 10.80 2.64 9.04
CA ARG A 87 12.25 2.51 9.09
C ARG A 87 12.79 1.37 8.23
N THR A 88 12.07 0.27 8.16
CA THR A 88 12.46 -0.86 7.29
C THR A 88 12.37 -0.46 5.82
N VAL A 89 11.32 0.26 5.42
CA VAL A 89 11.18 0.79 4.05
C VAL A 89 12.30 1.76 3.73
N GLU A 90 12.58 2.75 4.60
CA GLU A 90 13.68 3.71 4.43
C GLU A 90 15.01 3.00 4.19
N LYS A 91 15.32 2.03 5.02
CA LYS A 91 16.56 1.25 4.90
C LYS A 91 16.64 0.45 3.61
N THR A 92 15.55 -0.22 3.23
CA THR A 92 15.52 -1.06 2.01
C THR A 92 15.59 -0.19 0.75
N MET A 93 14.86 0.92 0.72
CA MET A 93 14.87 1.86 -0.38
C MET A 93 16.15 2.73 -0.41
N ASN A 94 16.91 2.73 0.69
CA ASN A 94 18.11 3.56 0.89
C ASN A 94 17.82 5.06 0.68
N GLU A 95 16.75 5.55 1.33
CA GLU A 95 16.26 6.90 1.21
C GLU A 95 16.00 7.52 2.59
N VAL A 96 16.03 8.86 2.66
CA VAL A 96 15.72 9.60 3.90
C VAL A 96 14.19 9.81 4.04
N PRO A 97 13.66 9.98 5.26
CA PRO A 97 12.22 10.13 5.50
C PRO A 97 11.54 11.20 4.63
N SER A 98 12.19 12.35 4.42
CA SER A 98 11.65 13.46 3.64
C SER A 98 11.51 13.18 2.13
N SER A 99 12.12 12.09 1.64
CA SER A 99 11.99 11.66 0.23
C SER A 99 10.72 10.84 -0.04
N PHE A 100 9.96 10.47 1.02
CA PHE A 100 8.78 9.63 0.87
C PHE A 100 7.49 10.45 0.89
N LEU A 101 6.58 10.07 0.00
CA LEU A 101 5.17 10.41 0.06
C LEU A 101 4.34 9.13 0.19
N HIS A 102 3.60 9.00 1.28
CA HIS A 102 2.69 7.87 1.51
C HIS A 102 1.26 8.25 1.15
N LEU A 103 0.60 7.41 0.38
CA LEU A 103 -0.82 7.52 0.06
C LEU A 103 -1.55 6.31 0.63
N GLY A 104 -2.56 6.52 1.46
CA GLY A 104 -3.38 5.46 2.03
C GLY A 104 -4.73 5.96 2.52
N ASP A 105 -5.63 5.03 2.84
CA ASP A 105 -7.02 5.32 3.20
C ASP A 105 -7.29 5.37 4.71
N SER A 106 -6.38 4.87 5.52
CA SER A 106 -6.52 4.87 6.98
C SER A 106 -5.88 6.10 7.59
N TYR A 107 -6.70 6.96 8.24
CA TYR A 107 -6.20 8.15 8.91
C TYR A 107 -5.07 7.83 9.92
N SER A 108 -5.31 6.88 10.83
CA SER A 108 -4.33 6.58 11.89
C SER A 108 -3.14 5.75 11.41
N ARG A 109 -3.37 4.77 10.53
CA ARG A 109 -2.31 3.86 10.09
C ARG A 109 -1.44 4.44 8.99
N ASP A 110 -2.08 5.09 8.02
CA ASP A 110 -1.41 5.59 6.83
C ASP A 110 -0.99 7.05 6.99
N PHE A 111 -1.95 7.94 7.22
CA PHE A 111 -1.70 9.36 7.24
C PHE A 111 -0.89 9.80 8.48
N GLU A 112 -1.39 9.54 9.69
CA GLU A 112 -0.66 9.88 10.91
C GLU A 112 0.60 9.03 11.09
N GLY A 113 0.54 7.72 10.78
CA GLY A 113 1.68 6.82 10.88
C GLY A 113 2.86 7.28 10.04
N ALA A 114 2.63 7.66 8.77
CA ALA A 114 3.66 8.16 7.88
C ALA A 114 4.20 9.52 8.36
N ARG A 115 3.35 10.45 8.76
CA ARG A 115 3.78 11.76 9.28
C ARG A 115 4.62 11.64 10.55
N ASN A 116 4.24 10.75 11.46
CA ASN A 116 5.00 10.48 12.68
C ASN A 116 6.37 9.83 12.38
N ALA A 117 6.50 9.16 11.25
CA ALA A 117 7.78 8.66 10.75
C ALA A 117 8.62 9.74 10.03
N GLY A 118 8.09 10.93 9.81
CA GLY A 118 8.76 12.04 9.13
C GLY A 118 8.54 12.06 7.60
N TRP A 119 7.60 11.27 7.09
CA TRP A 119 7.23 11.23 5.69
C TRP A 119 6.16 12.29 5.35
N SER A 120 6.08 12.69 4.09
CA SER A 120 4.88 13.34 3.58
C SER A 120 3.77 12.32 3.45
N ALA A 121 2.52 12.75 3.67
CA ALA A 121 1.38 11.85 3.57
C ALA A 121 0.17 12.53 2.92
N LEU A 122 -0.56 11.76 2.13
CA LEU A 122 -1.87 12.10 1.59
C LEU A 122 -2.88 11.04 2.02
N LEU A 123 -4.04 11.48 2.46
CA LEU A 123 -5.16 10.59 2.73
C LEU A 123 -5.96 10.36 1.45
N TYR A 124 -6.36 9.12 1.19
CA TYR A 124 -7.17 8.76 0.02
C TYR A 124 -8.61 8.46 0.43
N GLY A 125 -9.57 9.09 -0.24
CA GLY A 125 -10.98 8.72 -0.07
C GLY A 125 -11.95 9.89 0.19
N LYS A 126 -13.18 9.53 0.56
CA LYS A 126 -14.28 10.46 0.89
C LYS A 126 -14.94 10.04 2.21
N PRO A 127 -15.54 10.94 2.99
CA PRO A 127 -15.58 12.41 2.78
C PRO A 127 -14.20 13.05 2.99
N ILE A 128 -14.02 14.28 2.50
CA ILE A 128 -12.79 15.04 2.75
C ILE A 128 -12.80 15.50 4.21
N ILE A 129 -11.79 15.06 4.96
CA ILE A 129 -11.62 15.38 6.39
C ILE A 129 -10.28 16.07 6.67
N GLU A 130 -9.36 16.08 5.68
CA GLU A 130 -8.04 16.67 5.77
C GLU A 130 -7.71 17.51 4.53
N SER A 131 -6.93 18.59 4.72
CA SER A 131 -6.44 19.40 3.61
C SER A 131 -5.45 18.65 2.71
N SER A 132 -4.74 17.68 3.25
CA SER A 132 -3.84 16.77 2.54
C SER A 132 -4.54 15.47 2.15
N GLN A 133 -5.68 15.59 1.48
CA GLN A 133 -6.50 14.45 1.06
C GLN A 133 -6.83 14.57 -0.42
N ILE A 134 -6.81 13.42 -1.11
CA ILE A 134 -7.21 13.29 -2.51
C ILE A 134 -8.34 12.28 -2.64
N CYS A 135 -9.17 12.45 -3.67
CA CYS A 135 -10.31 11.57 -3.95
C CYS A 135 -10.11 10.71 -5.19
N SER A 136 -9.08 10.99 -5.97
CA SER A 136 -8.74 10.26 -7.18
C SER A 136 -7.24 10.16 -7.36
N PHE A 137 -6.78 9.12 -8.06
CA PHE A 137 -5.36 8.92 -8.34
C PHE A 137 -4.71 10.04 -9.18
N PRO A 138 -5.37 10.62 -10.19
CA PRO A 138 -4.79 11.73 -10.95
C PRO A 138 -4.39 12.94 -10.11
N GLU A 139 -5.13 13.25 -9.05
CA GLU A 139 -4.82 14.36 -8.13
C GLU A 139 -3.44 14.20 -7.47
N LEU A 140 -2.95 12.96 -7.33
CA LEU A 140 -1.62 12.69 -6.79
C LEU A 140 -0.52 13.41 -7.57
N LEU A 141 -0.69 13.60 -8.89
CA LEU A 141 0.29 14.26 -9.75
C LEU A 141 0.45 15.76 -9.44
N ASP A 142 -0.55 16.37 -8.82
CA ASP A 142 -0.54 17.79 -8.44
C ASP A 142 0.20 18.04 -7.12
N HIS A 143 0.47 16.98 -6.36
CA HIS A 143 1.19 16.99 -5.08
C HIS A 143 2.68 16.65 -5.21
N LEU A 144 3.14 16.39 -6.42
CA LEU A 144 4.50 15.99 -6.70
C LEU A 144 5.17 16.99 -7.65
N PRO A 145 6.46 17.35 -7.42
CA PRO A 145 7.22 18.24 -8.30
C PRO A 145 7.41 17.68 -9.71
#